data_81ad4ccce22838b802f6242faa0885a1
#
_entry.id   81ad4ccce22838b802f6242faa0885a1
#
_cell.length_a   1.000
_cell.length_b   1.000
_cell.length_c   1.000
_cell.angle_alpha   90.00
_cell.angle_beta   90.00
_cell.angle_gamma   90.00
#
_symmetry.space_group_name_H-M   'P 1'
#
loop_
_entity.id
_entity.type
_entity.pdbx_description
1 polymer ?
#
loop_
_entity_poly.entity_id
_entity_poly.type
_entity_poly.pdbx_seq_one_letter_code
_entity_poly.pdbx_strand_id
1 'polypeptide(L)'
;MAKIMNNKSWDDLAADYDKSVEDNQSPLVINYLKEEIEILKNLCEKHSRLNKNFSVIDMGAGTGRVVFALDEKLHDDSIDFLGIENSDLMLKYANQKNKLRSGFSKTSFLKHDLTDSNLSQNFDLKNANVVMCTYNTLGVVPSDKRQSFINNMKIIAGKNGMVILTMFNGDDFGFVASKMYHSMIPMIKKIDDDSFDEENRIFHNSLGFRSQWFTKNEINSLLNSTLDPFPINVIIGDTPKTFGNVFVHDVT
;
A
#
# COMPACT_ATOMS: atom_id res chain seq x y z
N MET A 1 14.05 -10.96 19.55
CA MET A 1 13.02 -9.95 19.18
C MET A 1 13.50 -9.26 17.91
N ALA A 2 12.78 -9.42 16.78
CA ALA A 2 13.11 -8.72 15.56
C ALA A 2 12.95 -7.20 15.79
N LYS A 3 13.93 -6.43 15.35
CA LYS A 3 13.92 -4.97 15.45
C LYS A 3 12.80 -4.46 14.52
N ILE A 4 11.81 -3.78 15.07
CA ILE A 4 10.71 -3.20 14.29
C ILE A 4 11.28 -2.09 13.41
N MET A 5 10.93 -2.08 12.11
CA MET A 5 11.31 -0.99 11.21
C MET A 5 10.73 0.33 11.71
N ASN A 6 11.58 1.33 11.77
CA ASN A 6 11.20 2.71 12.04
C ASN A 6 11.44 3.56 10.77
N ASN A 7 11.08 4.85 10.81
CA ASN A 7 11.25 5.76 9.68
C ASN A 7 12.67 5.76 9.10
N LYS A 8 13.69 5.65 9.96
CA LYS A 8 15.08 5.61 9.55
C LYS A 8 15.38 4.37 8.68
N SER A 9 14.75 3.23 9.00
CA SER A 9 14.90 2.02 8.20
C SER A 9 14.30 2.16 6.80
N TRP A 10 13.18 2.88 6.64
CA TRP A 10 12.60 3.18 5.32
C TRP A 10 13.46 4.17 4.53
N ASP A 11 14.08 5.15 5.17
CA ASP A 11 15.06 6.02 4.53
C ASP A 11 16.24 5.24 3.98
N ASP A 12 16.74 4.23 4.72
CA ASP A 12 17.83 3.36 4.24
C ASP A 12 17.44 2.52 3.01
N LEU A 13 16.16 2.21 2.81
CA LEU A 13 15.63 1.42 1.68
C LEU A 13 15.20 2.27 0.49
N ALA A 14 14.95 3.55 0.69
CA ALA A 14 14.32 4.43 -0.30
C ALA A 14 15.07 4.49 -1.63
N ALA A 15 16.41 4.47 -1.61
CA ALA A 15 17.24 4.54 -2.81
C ALA A 15 17.07 3.35 -3.77
N ASP A 16 16.73 2.17 -3.23
CA ASP A 16 16.57 0.94 -4.01
C ASP A 16 15.08 0.51 -4.14
N TYR A 17 14.16 1.30 -3.58
CA TYR A 17 12.74 0.96 -3.56
C TYR A 17 12.17 0.88 -4.97
N ASP A 18 12.30 1.93 -5.77
CA ASP A 18 11.75 1.97 -7.13
C ASP A 18 12.33 0.84 -7.99
N LYS A 19 13.64 0.62 -7.92
CA LYS A 19 14.31 -0.48 -8.63
C LYS A 19 13.77 -1.86 -8.23
N SER A 20 13.40 -2.02 -6.97
CA SER A 20 12.90 -3.31 -6.45
C SER A 20 11.41 -3.50 -6.60
N VAL A 21 10.64 -2.43 -6.82
CA VAL A 21 9.18 -2.45 -6.93
C VAL A 21 8.77 -2.01 -8.34
N GLU A 22 8.88 -0.74 -8.68
CA GLU A 22 8.39 -0.19 -9.97
C GLU A 22 9.14 -0.77 -11.17
N ASP A 23 10.47 -0.86 -11.09
CA ASP A 23 11.36 -1.37 -12.15
C ASP A 23 11.68 -2.86 -11.98
N ASN A 24 10.95 -3.57 -11.12
CA ASN A 24 11.18 -5.00 -10.87
C ASN A 24 10.99 -5.81 -12.16
N GLN A 25 11.93 -6.71 -12.45
CA GLN A 25 11.91 -7.53 -13.66
C GLN A 25 11.21 -8.89 -13.47
N SER A 26 10.75 -9.20 -12.25
CA SER A 26 10.00 -10.42 -11.99
C SER A 26 8.59 -10.33 -12.58
N PRO A 27 8.19 -11.25 -13.47
CA PRO A 27 6.83 -11.29 -13.99
C PRO A 27 5.77 -11.35 -12.89
N LEU A 28 6.11 -11.97 -11.76
CA LEU A 28 5.26 -12.05 -10.58
C LEU A 28 4.91 -10.66 -10.03
N VAL A 29 5.92 -9.82 -9.81
CA VAL A 29 5.75 -8.47 -9.27
C VAL A 29 5.10 -7.57 -10.32
N ILE A 30 5.55 -7.62 -11.57
CA ILE A 30 4.98 -6.84 -12.69
C ILE A 30 3.47 -7.10 -12.82
N ASN A 31 3.06 -8.36 -12.82
CA ASN A 31 1.65 -8.72 -12.95
C ASN A 31 0.83 -8.25 -11.73
N TYR A 32 1.38 -8.42 -10.51
CA TYR A 32 0.73 -7.89 -9.31
C TYR A 32 0.48 -6.39 -9.41
N LEU A 33 1.52 -5.61 -9.71
CA LEU A 33 1.42 -4.13 -9.78
C LEU A 33 0.41 -3.68 -10.85
N LYS A 34 0.39 -4.36 -11.99
CA LYS A 34 -0.55 -4.07 -13.07
C LYS A 34 -2.00 -4.33 -12.65
N GLU A 35 -2.28 -5.50 -12.10
CA GLU A 35 -3.63 -5.89 -11.66
C GLU A 35 -4.10 -5.01 -10.48
N GLU A 36 -3.22 -4.71 -9.52
CA GLU A 36 -3.51 -3.79 -8.43
C GLU A 36 -4.01 -2.44 -8.96
N ILE A 37 -3.27 -1.82 -9.88
CA ILE A 37 -3.62 -0.52 -10.43
C ILE A 37 -4.91 -0.58 -11.26
N GLU A 38 -5.16 -1.64 -12.04
CA GLU A 38 -6.40 -1.76 -12.81
C GLU A 38 -7.63 -1.89 -11.88
N ILE A 39 -7.53 -2.65 -10.79
CA ILE A 39 -8.62 -2.76 -9.81
C ILE A 39 -8.86 -1.39 -9.15
N LEU A 40 -7.80 -0.74 -8.67
CA LEU A 40 -7.89 0.58 -8.02
C LEU A 40 -8.47 1.64 -8.95
N LYS A 41 -8.02 1.67 -10.22
CA LYS A 41 -8.56 2.56 -11.26
C LYS A 41 -10.07 2.38 -11.42
N ASN A 42 -10.54 1.13 -11.61
CA ASN A 42 -11.94 0.84 -11.81
C ASN A 42 -12.81 1.25 -10.61
N LEU A 43 -12.28 1.07 -9.38
CA LEU A 43 -12.94 1.53 -8.16
C LEU A 43 -13.03 3.07 -8.12
N CYS A 44 -11.94 3.78 -8.40
CA CYS A 44 -11.92 5.24 -8.44
C CYS A 44 -12.83 5.81 -9.53
N GLU A 45 -12.81 5.27 -10.74
CA GLU A 45 -13.70 5.71 -11.85
C GLU A 45 -15.18 5.55 -11.50
N LYS A 46 -15.55 4.45 -10.87
CA LYS A 46 -16.93 4.23 -10.45
C LYS A 46 -17.40 5.29 -9.46
N HIS A 47 -16.53 5.70 -8.53
CA HIS A 47 -16.87 6.65 -7.46
C HIS A 47 -16.69 8.11 -7.90
N SER A 48 -15.73 8.45 -8.74
CA SER A 48 -15.53 9.82 -9.22
C SER A 48 -16.72 10.33 -10.04
N ARG A 49 -17.37 9.47 -10.83
CA ARG A 49 -18.57 9.83 -11.59
C ARG A 49 -19.75 10.31 -10.71
N LEU A 50 -19.72 9.99 -9.44
CA LEU A 50 -20.77 10.35 -8.47
C LEU A 50 -20.46 11.62 -7.68
N ASN A 51 -19.21 12.12 -7.74
CA ASN A 51 -18.71 13.19 -6.90
C ASN A 51 -17.96 14.23 -7.73
N LYS A 52 -18.39 15.50 -7.65
CA LYS A 52 -17.76 16.62 -8.41
C LYS A 52 -16.37 17.00 -7.92
N ASN A 53 -16.06 16.76 -6.65
CA ASN A 53 -14.76 17.05 -6.04
C ASN A 53 -14.27 15.72 -5.46
N PHE A 54 -13.63 14.91 -6.29
CA PHE A 54 -13.20 13.59 -5.88
C PHE A 54 -11.78 13.63 -5.33
N SER A 55 -11.57 13.09 -4.15
CA SER A 55 -10.28 13.07 -3.49
C SER A 55 -9.84 11.65 -3.15
N VAL A 56 -8.58 11.36 -3.41
CA VAL A 56 -7.92 10.08 -3.16
C VAL A 56 -6.73 10.31 -2.24
N ILE A 57 -6.68 9.60 -1.11
CA ILE A 57 -5.56 9.65 -0.17
C ILE A 57 -4.89 8.29 -0.12
N ASP A 58 -3.58 8.24 -0.39
CA ASP A 58 -2.76 7.02 -0.23
C ASP A 58 -1.94 7.10 1.06
N MET A 59 -2.25 6.23 2.01
CA MET A 59 -1.59 6.15 3.31
C MET A 59 -0.43 5.14 3.27
N GLY A 60 0.79 5.67 3.25
CA GLY A 60 2.03 4.93 2.98
C GLY A 60 2.40 5.01 1.51
N ALA A 61 2.31 6.21 0.94
CA ALA A 61 2.49 6.46 -0.48
C ALA A 61 3.90 6.14 -1.01
N GLY A 62 4.89 6.01 -0.13
CA GLY A 62 6.27 5.76 -0.51
C GLY A 62 6.80 6.82 -1.48
N THR A 63 7.29 6.38 -2.64
CA THR A 63 7.76 7.24 -3.73
C THR A 63 6.66 7.75 -4.67
N GLY A 64 5.38 7.51 -4.32
CA GLY A 64 4.22 8.02 -5.05
C GLY A 64 3.70 7.10 -6.16
N ARG A 65 4.17 5.85 -6.25
CA ARG A 65 3.86 4.90 -7.33
C ARG A 65 2.36 4.83 -7.67
N VAL A 66 1.52 4.54 -6.67
CA VAL A 66 0.09 4.32 -6.90
C VAL A 66 -0.61 5.62 -7.26
N VAL A 67 -0.30 6.70 -6.55
CA VAL A 67 -0.85 8.04 -6.81
C VAL A 67 -0.57 8.45 -8.26
N PHE A 68 0.67 8.33 -8.72
CA PHE A 68 1.04 8.71 -10.09
C PHE A 68 0.41 7.81 -11.14
N ALA A 69 0.36 6.50 -10.90
CA ALA A 69 -0.25 5.56 -11.84
C ALA A 69 -1.77 5.77 -11.98
N LEU A 70 -2.47 6.10 -10.90
CA LEU A 70 -3.90 6.43 -10.95
C LEU A 70 -4.15 7.76 -11.64
N ASP A 71 -3.37 8.79 -11.32
CA ASP A 71 -3.44 10.10 -11.95
C ASP A 71 -3.26 9.99 -13.48
N GLU A 72 -2.26 9.22 -13.93
CA GLU A 72 -2.03 8.97 -15.36
C GLU A 72 -3.17 8.21 -16.05
N LYS A 73 -3.79 7.25 -15.35
CA LYS A 73 -4.82 6.40 -15.95
C LYS A 73 -6.22 7.01 -15.94
N LEU A 74 -6.51 7.82 -14.94
CA LEU A 74 -7.82 8.46 -14.80
C LEU A 74 -7.96 9.69 -15.69
N HIS A 75 -6.85 10.43 -15.95
CA HIS A 75 -6.83 11.63 -16.80
C HIS A 75 -7.95 12.63 -16.45
N ASP A 76 -8.17 12.86 -15.15
CA ASP A 76 -9.26 13.71 -14.65
C ASP A 76 -8.71 14.79 -13.70
N ASP A 77 -8.57 16.00 -14.20
CA ASP A 77 -8.03 17.16 -13.46
C ASP A 77 -8.92 17.59 -12.28
N SER A 78 -10.11 17.02 -12.14
CA SER A 78 -11.01 17.26 -11.01
C SER A 78 -10.70 16.39 -9.79
N ILE A 79 -9.78 15.43 -9.92
CA ILE A 79 -9.37 14.55 -8.82
C ILE A 79 -8.20 15.14 -8.07
N ASP A 80 -8.35 15.28 -6.76
CA ASP A 80 -7.25 15.68 -5.86
C ASP A 80 -6.57 14.43 -5.28
N PHE A 81 -5.26 14.28 -5.48
CA PHE A 81 -4.46 13.19 -4.93
C PHE A 81 -3.56 13.67 -3.79
N LEU A 82 -3.57 12.96 -2.66
CA LEU A 82 -2.67 13.18 -1.54
C LEU A 82 -1.98 11.88 -1.14
N GLY A 83 -0.64 11.86 -1.21
CA GLY A 83 0.16 10.80 -0.60
C GLY A 83 0.59 11.19 0.82
N ILE A 84 0.36 10.33 1.81
CA ILE A 84 0.87 10.52 3.18
C ILE A 84 1.97 9.49 3.42
N GLU A 85 3.15 9.96 3.83
CA GLU A 85 4.32 9.12 4.01
C GLU A 85 5.14 9.60 5.21
N ASN A 86 5.78 8.67 5.91
CA ASN A 86 6.55 8.97 7.11
C ASN A 86 8.07 9.11 6.87
N SER A 87 8.59 8.48 5.81
CA SER A 87 10.00 8.53 5.44
C SER A 87 10.36 9.84 4.70
N ASP A 88 11.39 10.53 5.18
CA ASP A 88 11.88 11.76 4.53
C ASP A 88 12.42 11.50 3.12
N LEU A 89 13.15 10.39 2.93
CA LEU A 89 13.72 10.08 1.62
C LEU A 89 12.68 9.58 0.63
N MET A 90 11.69 8.79 1.03
CA MET A 90 10.57 8.41 0.17
C MET A 90 9.82 9.65 -0.31
N LEU A 91 9.47 10.57 0.60
CA LEU A 91 8.83 11.85 0.26
C LEU A 91 9.68 12.72 -0.66
N LYS A 92 10.99 12.76 -0.44
CA LYS A 92 11.90 13.48 -1.33
C LYS A 92 11.81 12.95 -2.76
N TYR A 93 11.83 11.62 -2.95
CA TYR A 93 11.69 11.00 -4.27
C TYR A 93 10.30 11.23 -4.87
N ALA A 94 9.23 11.08 -4.10
CA ALA A 94 7.88 11.38 -4.55
C ALA A 94 7.75 12.84 -5.03
N ASN A 95 8.24 13.80 -4.26
CA ASN A 95 8.22 15.22 -4.65
C ASN A 95 9.11 15.54 -5.87
N GLN A 96 10.25 14.85 -6.04
CA GLN A 96 11.07 14.97 -7.23
C GLN A 96 10.34 14.45 -8.47
N LYS A 97 9.73 13.27 -8.41
CA LYS A 97 8.91 12.73 -9.49
C LYS A 97 7.75 13.69 -9.83
N ASN A 98 7.05 14.18 -8.82
CA ASN A 98 5.91 15.10 -9.00
C ASN A 98 6.30 16.40 -9.74
N LYS A 99 7.46 16.96 -9.44
CA LYS A 99 7.96 18.18 -10.13
C LYS A 99 8.27 17.98 -11.61
N LEU A 100 8.58 16.74 -12.02
CA LEU A 100 8.87 16.41 -13.41
C LEU A 100 7.59 16.15 -14.24
N ARG A 101 6.44 16.06 -13.59
CA ARG A 101 5.14 15.81 -14.20
C ARG A 101 4.48 17.15 -14.52
N SER A 102 4.02 17.31 -15.76
CA SER A 102 3.29 18.49 -16.21
C SER A 102 1.94 18.10 -16.81
N GLY A 103 0.88 18.85 -16.52
CA GLY A 103 -0.45 18.63 -17.10
C GLY A 103 -1.26 17.51 -16.43
N PHE A 104 -0.94 17.19 -15.17
CA PHE A 104 -1.66 16.21 -14.36
C PHE A 104 -2.44 16.90 -13.23
N SER A 105 -3.34 16.17 -12.59
CA SER A 105 -4.19 16.64 -11.51
C SER A 105 -3.40 17.19 -10.31
N LYS A 106 -4.11 17.74 -9.33
CA LYS A 106 -3.50 18.29 -8.10
C LYS A 106 -2.98 17.18 -7.22
N THR A 107 -1.71 16.80 -7.43
CA THR A 107 -1.02 15.80 -6.61
C THR A 107 -0.11 16.48 -5.60
N SER A 108 -0.23 16.08 -4.35
CA SER A 108 0.59 16.57 -3.24
C SER A 108 1.01 15.43 -2.30
N PHE A 109 2.06 15.69 -1.50
CA PHE A 109 2.58 14.73 -0.52
C PHE A 109 2.76 15.38 0.83
N LEU A 110 2.37 14.67 1.89
CA LEU A 110 2.41 15.11 3.28
C LEU A 110 3.26 14.14 4.11
N LYS A 111 4.18 14.71 4.93
CA LYS A 111 4.91 13.91 5.92
C LYS A 111 4.10 13.76 7.19
N HIS A 112 3.77 12.53 7.55
CA HIS A 112 3.18 12.23 8.85
C HIS A 112 3.31 10.76 9.25
N ASP A 113 3.28 10.49 10.57
CA ASP A 113 3.14 9.15 11.12
C ASP A 113 1.68 8.68 10.93
N LEU A 114 1.50 7.65 10.13
CA LEU A 114 0.20 7.10 9.77
C LEU A 114 -0.56 6.49 10.95
N THR A 115 0.15 6.21 12.06
CA THR A 115 -0.39 5.63 13.28
C THR A 115 -0.71 6.67 14.37
N ASP A 116 -0.40 7.94 14.12
CA ASP A 116 -0.74 9.04 15.04
C ASP A 116 -2.26 9.22 15.10
N SER A 117 -2.84 9.08 16.28
CA SER A 117 -4.28 9.22 16.51
C SER A 117 -4.83 10.63 16.19
N ASN A 118 -3.97 11.64 16.10
CA ASN A 118 -4.35 13.01 15.78
C ASN A 118 -4.15 13.38 14.31
N LEU A 119 -3.76 12.42 13.45
CA LEU A 119 -3.47 12.67 12.03
C LEU A 119 -4.58 13.46 11.34
N SER A 120 -5.83 13.03 11.45
CA SER A 120 -6.97 13.68 10.81
C SER A 120 -7.28 15.09 11.32
N GLN A 121 -6.93 15.36 12.59
CA GLN A 121 -7.15 16.68 13.21
C GLN A 121 -6.07 17.67 12.83
N ASN A 122 -4.81 17.20 12.81
CA ASN A 122 -3.65 18.04 12.55
C ASN A 122 -3.65 18.66 11.14
N PHE A 123 -4.29 18.01 10.17
CA PHE A 123 -4.26 18.40 8.76
C PHE A 123 -5.63 18.63 8.14
N ASP A 124 -6.68 18.67 8.97
CA ASP A 124 -8.08 18.78 8.52
C ASP A 124 -8.46 17.78 7.41
N LEU A 125 -7.88 16.57 7.51
CA LEU A 125 -8.13 15.48 6.58
C LEU A 125 -9.46 14.81 6.95
N LYS A 126 -10.53 15.16 6.24
CA LYS A 126 -11.87 14.60 6.48
C LYS A 126 -12.63 14.48 5.17
N ASN A 127 -13.51 13.48 5.13
CA ASN A 127 -14.43 13.25 4.03
C ASN A 127 -13.73 13.04 2.67
N ALA A 128 -12.55 12.40 2.68
CA ALA A 128 -11.94 11.93 1.45
C ALA A 128 -12.83 10.84 0.82
N ASN A 129 -13.03 10.90 -0.49
CA ASN A 129 -13.87 9.91 -1.17
C ASN A 129 -13.25 8.51 -1.12
N VAL A 130 -11.93 8.43 -1.25
CA VAL A 130 -11.16 7.19 -1.15
C VAL A 130 -9.95 7.39 -0.27
N VAL A 131 -9.76 6.51 0.71
CA VAL A 131 -8.53 6.39 1.49
C VAL A 131 -7.98 4.99 1.28
N MET A 132 -6.79 4.88 0.71
CA MET A 132 -6.17 3.60 0.41
C MET A 132 -4.87 3.37 1.17
N CYS A 133 -4.54 2.10 1.35
CA CYS A 133 -3.26 1.62 1.82
C CYS A 133 -2.85 0.46 0.92
N THR A 134 -1.79 0.62 0.16
CA THR A 134 -1.47 -0.24 -0.98
C THR A 134 -0.19 -1.05 -0.77
N TYR A 135 0.00 -2.07 -1.61
CA TYR A 135 1.21 -2.89 -1.67
C TYR A 135 1.65 -3.43 -0.30
N ASN A 136 0.69 -3.91 0.48
CA ASN A 136 0.93 -4.51 1.80
C ASN A 136 1.60 -3.56 2.83
N THR A 137 1.45 -2.24 2.70
CA THR A 137 2.00 -1.27 3.67
C THR A 137 1.58 -1.59 5.11
N LEU A 138 0.34 -2.04 5.35
CA LEU A 138 -0.12 -2.46 6.67
C LEU A 138 0.70 -3.63 7.25
N GLY A 139 1.30 -4.45 6.40
CA GLY A 139 2.15 -5.58 6.81
C GLY A 139 3.46 -5.16 7.48
N VAL A 140 3.93 -3.95 7.20
CA VAL A 140 5.14 -3.38 7.83
C VAL A 140 4.82 -2.49 9.04
N VAL A 141 3.55 -2.14 9.24
CA VAL A 141 3.09 -1.43 10.44
C VAL A 141 3.18 -2.37 11.66
N PRO A 142 3.72 -1.93 12.81
CA PRO A 142 3.72 -2.70 14.05
C PRO A 142 2.31 -3.21 14.41
N SER A 143 2.22 -4.45 14.86
CA SER A 143 0.92 -5.12 15.09
C SER A 143 0.03 -4.38 16.09
N ASP A 144 0.62 -3.79 17.12
CA ASP A 144 -0.06 -2.97 18.14
C ASP A 144 -0.54 -1.61 17.62
N LYS A 145 -0.07 -1.18 16.45
CA LYS A 145 -0.42 0.10 15.81
C LYS A 145 -1.43 -0.03 14.66
N ARG A 146 -1.67 -1.24 14.17
CA ARG A 146 -2.52 -1.46 12.98
C ARG A 146 -3.96 -0.99 13.17
N GLN A 147 -4.52 -1.18 14.36
CA GLN A 147 -5.87 -0.72 14.63
C GLN A 147 -5.97 0.81 14.60
N SER A 148 -4.98 1.52 15.14
CA SER A 148 -4.91 3.00 15.05
C SER A 148 -4.78 3.45 13.60
N PHE A 149 -3.95 2.77 12.80
CA PHE A 149 -3.82 3.03 11.36
C PHE A 149 -5.17 2.90 10.63
N ILE A 150 -5.88 1.77 10.82
CA ILE A 150 -7.19 1.52 10.21
C ILE A 150 -8.23 2.55 10.68
N ASN A 151 -8.23 2.90 11.96
CA ASN A 151 -9.12 3.91 12.51
C ASN A 151 -8.88 5.29 11.86
N ASN A 152 -7.61 5.67 11.65
CA ASN A 152 -7.26 6.90 10.93
C ASN A 152 -7.81 6.88 9.50
N MET A 153 -7.65 5.77 8.77
CA MET A 153 -8.23 5.64 7.42
C MET A 153 -9.74 5.88 7.42
N LYS A 154 -10.47 5.25 8.35
CA LYS A 154 -11.92 5.41 8.47
C LYS A 154 -12.34 6.83 8.83
N ILE A 155 -11.62 7.47 9.75
CA ILE A 155 -11.90 8.86 10.17
C ILE A 155 -11.67 9.82 8.99
N ILE A 156 -10.58 9.64 8.24
CA ILE A 156 -10.24 10.47 7.08
C ILE A 156 -11.24 10.28 5.94
N ALA A 157 -11.64 9.04 5.66
CA ALA A 157 -12.66 8.75 4.67
C ALA A 157 -14.03 9.36 5.06
N GLY A 158 -14.34 9.40 6.35
CA GLY A 158 -15.58 9.94 6.85
C GLY A 158 -16.80 9.14 6.38
N LYS A 159 -17.97 9.64 6.73
CA LYS A 159 -19.23 8.99 6.32
C LYS A 159 -19.40 9.04 4.79
N ASN A 160 -19.72 7.92 4.19
CA ASN A 160 -19.83 7.68 2.74
C ASN A 160 -18.50 7.69 1.97
N GLY A 161 -17.38 7.76 2.65
CA GLY A 161 -16.07 7.50 2.03
C GLY A 161 -15.76 6.00 1.98
N MET A 162 -14.73 5.66 1.24
CA MET A 162 -14.30 4.28 1.00
C MET A 162 -12.88 4.06 1.49
N VAL A 163 -12.65 2.99 2.25
CA VAL A 163 -11.34 2.51 2.65
C VAL A 163 -10.95 1.32 1.75
N ILE A 164 -9.79 1.40 1.11
CA ILE A 164 -9.24 0.32 0.28
C ILE A 164 -7.92 -0.16 0.88
N LEU A 165 -7.81 -1.49 1.05
CA LEU A 165 -6.56 -2.14 1.46
C LEU A 165 -6.12 -3.11 0.38
N THR A 166 -4.90 -2.98 -0.14
CA THR A 166 -4.30 -4.02 -0.98
C THR A 166 -3.22 -4.75 -0.21
N MET A 167 -3.50 -6.00 0.14
CA MET A 167 -2.70 -6.81 1.04
C MET A 167 -2.18 -8.06 0.34
N PHE A 168 -0.95 -8.48 0.66
CA PHE A 168 -0.44 -9.76 0.23
C PHE A 168 -1.21 -10.90 0.90
N ASN A 169 -1.57 -11.92 0.11
CA ASN A 169 -2.40 -13.02 0.56
C ASN A 169 -1.62 -14.03 1.42
N GLY A 170 -1.96 -14.10 2.70
CA GLY A 170 -1.31 -15.00 3.66
C GLY A 170 -1.51 -16.49 3.37
N ASP A 171 -2.61 -16.87 2.70
CA ASP A 171 -2.90 -18.27 2.41
C ASP A 171 -1.93 -18.88 1.38
N ASP A 172 -1.31 -18.05 0.54
CA ASP A 172 -0.28 -18.47 -0.43
C ASP A 172 1.14 -18.03 -0.04
N PHE A 173 1.38 -17.62 1.22
CA PHE A 173 2.65 -17.08 1.71
C PHE A 173 3.86 -17.95 1.35
N GLY A 174 3.90 -19.21 1.78
CA GLY A 174 5.07 -20.08 1.65
C GLY A 174 5.56 -20.24 0.21
N PHE A 175 4.64 -20.23 -0.77
CA PHE A 175 4.96 -20.42 -2.17
C PHE A 175 5.29 -19.10 -2.90
N VAL A 176 4.54 -18.04 -2.64
CA VAL A 176 4.65 -16.77 -3.36
C VAL A 176 5.72 -15.86 -2.75
N ALA A 177 5.81 -15.80 -1.42
CA ALA A 177 6.70 -14.89 -0.71
C ALA A 177 8.17 -15.14 -1.05
N SER A 178 8.61 -16.41 -1.09
CA SER A 178 9.99 -16.73 -1.44
C SER A 178 10.38 -16.14 -2.81
N LYS A 179 9.57 -16.35 -3.84
CA LYS A 179 9.84 -15.82 -5.19
C LYS A 179 9.84 -14.30 -5.24
N MET A 180 8.89 -13.69 -4.55
CA MET A 180 8.78 -12.23 -4.46
C MET A 180 10.01 -11.63 -3.78
N TYR A 181 10.35 -12.06 -2.55
CA TYR A 181 11.45 -11.44 -1.81
C TYR A 181 12.81 -11.69 -2.46
N HIS A 182 13.03 -12.81 -3.16
CA HIS A 182 14.24 -13.00 -3.96
C HIS A 182 14.36 -11.96 -5.09
N SER A 183 13.27 -11.53 -5.69
CA SER A 183 13.29 -10.46 -6.69
C SER A 183 13.51 -9.06 -6.11
N MET A 184 13.36 -8.91 -4.78
CA MET A 184 13.49 -7.63 -4.05
C MET A 184 14.82 -7.49 -3.30
N ILE A 185 15.77 -8.39 -3.50
CA ILE A 185 17.10 -8.34 -2.84
C ILE A 185 17.79 -6.96 -2.94
N PRO A 186 17.71 -6.21 -4.05
CA PRO A 186 18.30 -4.87 -4.09
C PRO A 186 17.83 -3.97 -2.95
N MET A 187 16.55 -4.05 -2.55
CA MET A 187 15.97 -3.28 -1.46
C MET A 187 16.21 -3.95 -0.09
N ILE A 188 15.79 -5.22 0.06
CA ILE A 188 15.85 -5.90 1.36
C ILE A 188 17.26 -6.34 1.75
N LYS A 189 18.21 -6.31 0.81
CA LYS A 189 19.65 -6.61 0.91
C LYS A 189 20.00 -8.07 1.23
N LYS A 190 19.17 -8.77 2.01
CA LYS A 190 19.51 -10.11 2.52
C LYS A 190 18.26 -10.94 2.77
N ILE A 191 18.40 -12.24 2.51
CA ILE A 191 17.49 -13.29 2.97
C ILE A 191 18.33 -14.22 3.86
N ASP A 192 17.91 -14.42 5.09
CA ASP A 192 18.52 -15.33 6.05
C ASP A 192 17.81 -16.70 6.00
N ASP A 193 18.41 -17.74 6.57
CA ASP A 193 17.85 -19.09 6.56
C ASP A 193 16.47 -19.17 7.28
N ASP A 194 16.24 -18.29 8.24
CA ASP A 194 15.01 -18.18 9.03
C ASP A 194 14.08 -17.01 8.61
N SER A 195 14.33 -16.43 7.42
CA SER A 195 13.58 -15.25 6.96
C SER A 195 12.09 -15.50 6.71
N PHE A 196 11.67 -16.75 6.52
CA PHE A 196 10.29 -17.12 6.20
C PHE A 196 9.62 -17.85 7.39
N ASP A 197 8.92 -17.11 8.23
CA ASP A 197 8.06 -17.64 9.28
C ASP A 197 6.69 -18.02 8.65
N GLU A 198 6.56 -19.27 8.22
CA GLU A 198 5.35 -19.75 7.55
C GLU A 198 4.14 -19.80 8.48
N GLU A 199 4.34 -20.10 9.76
CA GLU A 199 3.27 -20.16 10.75
C GLU A 199 2.57 -18.81 10.94
N ASN A 200 3.37 -17.76 11.07
CA ASN A 200 2.88 -16.39 11.26
C ASN A 200 2.76 -15.60 9.95
N ARG A 201 3.17 -16.18 8.83
CA ARG A 201 3.16 -15.54 7.50
C ARG A 201 3.96 -14.24 7.48
N ILE A 202 5.15 -14.30 8.05
CA ILE A 202 6.05 -13.15 8.19
C ILE A 202 7.34 -13.40 7.42
N PHE A 203 7.69 -12.45 6.56
CA PHE A 203 9.06 -12.31 6.10
C PHE A 203 9.82 -11.34 7.01
N HIS A 204 11.02 -11.71 7.41
CA HIS A 204 11.93 -10.83 8.16
C HIS A 204 13.39 -11.11 7.79
N ASN A 205 14.28 -10.20 8.13
CA ASN A 205 15.72 -10.45 8.01
C ASN A 205 16.51 -9.81 9.16
N SER A 206 17.76 -10.22 9.29
CA SER A 206 18.66 -9.73 10.34
C SER A 206 18.99 -8.23 10.24
N LEU A 207 18.68 -7.58 9.11
CA LEU A 207 18.84 -6.13 8.91
C LEU A 207 17.62 -5.32 9.42
N GLY A 208 16.55 -6.00 9.86
CA GLY A 208 15.38 -5.40 10.49
C GLY A 208 14.19 -5.22 9.57
N PHE A 209 14.27 -5.62 8.29
CA PHE A 209 13.07 -5.65 7.44
C PHE A 209 12.10 -6.71 7.97
N ARG A 210 10.81 -6.36 8.05
CA ARG A 210 9.74 -7.26 8.45
C ARG A 210 8.46 -6.90 7.71
N SER A 211 7.79 -7.90 7.16
CA SER A 211 6.51 -7.74 6.48
C SER A 211 5.62 -8.95 6.76
N GLN A 212 4.41 -8.72 7.26
CA GLN A 212 3.41 -9.76 7.48
C GLN A 212 2.44 -9.81 6.29
N TRP A 213 2.07 -11.01 5.89
CA TRP A 213 1.01 -11.28 4.94
C TRP A 213 -0.27 -11.65 5.69
N PHE A 214 -1.43 -11.30 5.14
CA PHE A 214 -2.69 -11.43 5.86
C PHE A 214 -3.64 -12.42 5.19
N THR A 215 -4.33 -13.19 6.03
CA THR A 215 -5.52 -13.91 5.60
C THR A 215 -6.71 -12.95 5.47
N LYS A 216 -7.74 -13.36 4.71
CA LYS A 216 -9.02 -12.64 4.62
C LYS A 216 -9.62 -12.33 5.99
N ASN A 217 -9.58 -13.31 6.90
CA ASN A 217 -10.18 -13.18 8.23
C ASN A 217 -9.46 -12.14 9.11
N GLU A 218 -8.13 -12.05 9.02
CA GLU A 218 -7.35 -11.06 9.78
C GLU A 218 -7.69 -9.64 9.33
N ILE A 219 -7.79 -9.37 8.02
CA ILE A 219 -8.16 -8.06 7.51
C ILE A 219 -9.62 -7.73 7.86
N ASN A 220 -10.53 -8.68 7.72
CA ASN A 220 -11.93 -8.48 8.11
C ASN A 220 -12.07 -8.18 9.60
N SER A 221 -11.26 -8.82 10.46
CA SER A 221 -11.23 -8.51 11.89
C SER A 221 -10.77 -7.08 12.16
N LEU A 222 -9.70 -6.61 11.51
CA LEU A 222 -9.20 -5.23 11.64
C LEU A 222 -10.21 -4.19 11.14
N LEU A 223 -10.92 -4.50 10.05
CA LEU A 223 -11.97 -3.63 9.49
C LEU A 223 -13.29 -3.73 10.26
N ASN A 224 -13.46 -4.70 11.16
CA ASN A 224 -14.74 -5.06 11.76
C ASN A 224 -15.82 -5.26 10.69
N SER A 225 -15.57 -6.16 9.74
CA SER A 225 -16.39 -6.40 8.55
C SER A 225 -16.35 -7.86 8.12
N THR A 226 -17.13 -8.20 7.10
CA THR A 226 -17.21 -9.54 6.48
C THR A 226 -17.08 -9.44 4.95
N LEU A 227 -16.05 -8.76 4.48
CA LEU A 227 -15.85 -8.48 3.06
C LEU A 227 -15.29 -9.69 2.31
N ASP A 228 -15.74 -9.85 1.07
CA ASP A 228 -15.06 -10.68 0.08
C ASP A 228 -14.12 -9.80 -0.73
N PRO A 229 -12.79 -10.05 -0.72
CA PRO A 229 -11.85 -9.23 -1.45
C PRO A 229 -11.83 -9.56 -2.95
N PHE A 230 -11.38 -8.60 -3.76
CA PHE A 230 -11.00 -8.85 -5.15
C PHE A 230 -9.60 -9.48 -5.16
N PRO A 231 -9.44 -10.71 -5.67
CA PRO A 231 -8.14 -11.37 -5.70
C PRO A 231 -7.23 -10.77 -6.78
N ILE A 232 -5.96 -10.59 -6.47
CA ILE A 232 -4.90 -10.32 -7.44
C ILE A 232 -4.21 -11.65 -7.74
N ASN A 233 -4.53 -12.22 -8.90
CA ASN A 233 -4.04 -13.52 -9.30
C ASN A 233 -2.78 -13.41 -10.17
N VAL A 234 -1.86 -14.32 -9.97
CA VAL A 234 -0.62 -14.45 -10.72
C VAL A 234 -0.43 -15.90 -11.15
N ILE A 235 0.30 -16.12 -12.22
CA ILE A 235 0.65 -17.46 -12.67
C ILE A 235 2.11 -17.73 -12.31
N ILE A 236 2.36 -18.81 -11.59
CA ILE A 236 3.71 -19.26 -11.25
C ILE A 236 3.93 -20.65 -11.82
N GLY A 237 4.74 -20.72 -12.89
CA GLY A 237 4.77 -21.90 -13.76
C GLY A 237 3.39 -22.05 -14.43
N ASP A 238 2.75 -23.21 -14.26
CA ASP A 238 1.40 -23.46 -14.76
C ASP A 238 0.31 -23.38 -13.67
N THR A 239 0.68 -22.89 -12.47
CA THR A 239 -0.24 -22.86 -11.31
C THR A 239 -0.72 -21.43 -11.03
N PRO A 240 -2.04 -21.17 -11.08
CA PRO A 240 -2.59 -19.91 -10.61
C PRO A 240 -2.48 -19.82 -9.08
N LYS A 241 -2.10 -18.64 -8.59
CA LYS A 241 -1.97 -18.31 -7.18
C LYS A 241 -2.57 -16.94 -6.92
N THR A 242 -3.17 -16.76 -5.76
CA THR A 242 -3.60 -15.44 -5.32
C THR A 242 -2.46 -14.77 -4.57
N PHE A 243 -1.80 -13.82 -5.23
CA PHE A 243 -0.69 -13.08 -4.63
C PHE A 243 -1.18 -12.04 -3.62
N GLY A 244 -2.28 -11.38 -3.91
CA GLY A 244 -2.84 -10.37 -3.02
C GLY A 244 -4.35 -10.28 -3.10
N ASN A 245 -4.90 -9.47 -2.21
CA ASN A 245 -6.33 -9.24 -2.07
C ASN A 245 -6.60 -7.74 -1.94
N VAL A 246 -7.59 -7.23 -2.66
CA VAL A 246 -8.08 -5.86 -2.53
C VAL A 246 -9.38 -5.87 -1.73
N PHE A 247 -9.34 -5.32 -0.52
CA PHE A 247 -10.50 -5.15 0.35
C PHE A 247 -11.09 -3.76 0.17
N VAL A 248 -12.40 -3.68 0.01
CA VAL A 248 -13.14 -2.42 -0.15
C VAL A 248 -14.16 -2.32 0.98
N HIS A 249 -14.04 -1.30 1.80
CA HIS A 249 -14.90 -1.07 2.97
C HIS A 249 -15.55 0.31 2.88
N ASP A 250 -16.85 0.35 2.67
CA ASP A 250 -17.63 1.59 2.71
C ASP A 250 -17.83 2.02 4.17
N VAL A 251 -17.49 3.27 4.48
CA VAL A 251 -17.60 3.84 5.82
C VAL A 251 -19.03 4.37 6.01
N THR A 252 -19.79 3.74 6.89
CA THR A 252 -21.21 4.04 7.17
C THR A 252 -21.41 4.94 8.39
#